data_5637fa004e832c90c424c9b8cabe1953
#
_entry.id   5637fa004e832c90c424c9b8cabe1953
#
_cell.length_a   1.000
_cell.length_b   1.000
_cell.length_c   1.000
_cell.angle_alpha   90.00
_cell.angle_beta   90.00
_cell.angle_gamma   90.00
#
_symmetry.space_group_name_H-M   'P 1'
#
loop_
_entity.id
_entity.type
_entity.pdbx_description
1 polymer ?
#
loop_
_entity_poly.entity_id
_entity_poly.type
_entity_poly.pdbx_seq_one_letter_code
_entity_poly.pdbx_strand_id
1 'polypeptide(L)'
;MEDLSRDIALGLFSRIAVGDEKAYSIIFHEYNARLFHTVLKMVKSNTEAEEIIQETFLRLWLRRHTLPEIENPMGWLYTIASNLALDALRKQAKERERLKIMLSSRNSDLPEPDIALYGKEVNELLQRAIKQLPPSRRKVFELSRNEGLSRRDIAETLHISESTVKNQLTSALHFIQDYIQKEGAITLPVTLLLLLLNFFYFG
;
A
#
# COMPACT_ATOMS: atom_id res chain seq x y z
N MET A 1 -20.55 14.88 -5.29
CA MET A 1 -20.00 14.13 -6.42
C MET A 1 -20.20 12.68 -6.06
N GLU A 2 -21.16 12.02 -6.71
CA GLU A 2 -21.49 10.63 -6.44
C GLU A 2 -20.28 9.75 -6.75
N ASP A 3 -19.99 8.83 -5.86
CA ASP A 3 -18.90 7.87 -6.00
C ASP A 3 -19.25 6.91 -7.14
N LEU A 4 -18.31 6.68 -8.06
CA LEU A 4 -18.52 5.73 -9.16
C LEU A 4 -18.84 4.38 -8.53
N SER A 5 -20.03 3.84 -8.82
CA SER A 5 -20.40 2.56 -8.22
C SER A 5 -19.39 1.48 -8.63
N ARG A 6 -19.18 0.50 -7.75
CA ARG A 6 -18.23 -0.60 -7.99
C ARG A 6 -18.49 -1.29 -9.34
N ASP A 7 -19.76 -1.49 -9.68
CA ASP A 7 -20.15 -2.16 -10.92
C ASP A 7 -19.79 -1.35 -12.17
N ILE A 8 -19.93 -0.02 -12.11
CA ILE A 8 -19.52 0.86 -13.21
C ILE A 8 -17.98 0.83 -13.35
N ALA A 9 -17.24 0.87 -12.24
CA ALA A 9 -15.80 0.80 -12.26
C ALA A 9 -15.27 -0.54 -12.83
N LEU A 10 -15.91 -1.66 -12.50
CA LEU A 10 -15.61 -2.98 -13.09
C LEU A 10 -15.87 -3.02 -14.59
N GLY A 11 -17.01 -2.43 -15.03
CA GLY A 11 -17.30 -2.29 -16.45
C GLY A 11 -16.26 -1.46 -17.20
N LEU A 12 -15.79 -0.36 -16.59
CA LEU A 12 -14.72 0.47 -17.16
C LEU A 12 -13.40 -0.29 -17.22
N PHE A 13 -13.04 -1.05 -16.18
CA PHE A 13 -11.82 -1.87 -16.18
C PHE A 13 -11.84 -2.91 -17.29
N SER A 14 -12.98 -3.57 -17.53
CA SER A 14 -13.13 -4.51 -18.65
C SER A 14 -12.94 -3.84 -20.01
N ARG A 15 -13.41 -2.60 -20.16
CA ARG A 15 -13.21 -1.81 -21.39
C ARG A 15 -11.75 -1.37 -21.56
N ILE A 16 -11.09 -0.93 -20.48
CA ILE A 16 -9.66 -0.59 -20.50
C ILE A 16 -8.83 -1.79 -20.91
N ALA A 17 -9.19 -3.00 -20.47
CA ALA A 17 -8.47 -4.23 -20.81
C ALA A 17 -8.32 -4.46 -22.31
N VAL A 18 -9.32 -4.02 -23.12
CA VAL A 18 -9.28 -4.09 -24.58
C VAL A 18 -8.78 -2.80 -25.24
N GLY A 19 -8.20 -1.87 -24.44
CA GLY A 19 -7.57 -0.66 -24.95
C GLY A 19 -8.48 0.54 -25.13
N ASP A 20 -9.63 0.59 -24.47
CA ASP A 20 -10.56 1.74 -24.54
C ASP A 20 -9.99 2.94 -23.74
N GLU A 21 -9.41 3.90 -24.48
CA GLU A 21 -8.84 5.13 -23.92
C GLU A 21 -9.90 6.04 -23.28
N LYS A 22 -11.15 6.01 -23.74
CA LYS A 22 -12.24 6.80 -23.15
C LYS A 22 -12.59 6.26 -21.76
N ALA A 23 -12.65 4.95 -21.62
CA ALA A 23 -12.86 4.31 -20.32
C ALA A 23 -11.70 4.63 -19.35
N TYR A 24 -10.46 4.61 -19.86
CA TYR A 24 -9.28 5.03 -19.08
C TYR A 24 -9.40 6.49 -18.62
N SER A 25 -9.76 7.41 -19.52
CA SER A 25 -9.93 8.82 -19.20
C SER A 25 -10.98 9.04 -18.10
N ILE A 26 -12.10 8.30 -18.12
CA ILE A 26 -13.14 8.36 -17.08
C ILE A 26 -12.55 7.94 -15.72
N ILE A 27 -11.86 6.80 -15.67
CA ILE A 27 -11.22 6.31 -14.43
C ILE A 27 -10.19 7.33 -13.93
N PHE A 28 -9.36 7.88 -14.83
CA PHE A 28 -8.39 8.90 -14.46
C PHE A 28 -9.06 10.12 -13.82
N HIS A 29 -10.05 10.72 -14.47
CA HIS A 29 -10.73 11.91 -13.95
C HIS A 29 -11.44 11.66 -12.62
N GLU A 30 -12.04 10.49 -12.44
CA GLU A 30 -12.76 10.15 -11.23
C GLU A 30 -11.83 9.92 -10.03
N TYR A 31 -10.70 9.23 -10.24
CA TYR A 31 -9.86 8.79 -9.13
C TYR A 31 -8.61 9.65 -8.90
N ASN A 32 -8.15 10.42 -9.88
CA ASN A 32 -6.93 11.21 -9.79
C ASN A 32 -6.88 12.14 -8.57
N ALA A 33 -7.89 12.98 -8.38
CA ALA A 33 -7.90 13.95 -7.28
C ALA A 33 -7.91 13.27 -5.89
N ARG A 34 -8.66 12.17 -5.76
CA ARG A 34 -8.75 11.42 -4.50
C ARG A 34 -7.45 10.71 -4.16
N LEU A 35 -6.84 10.04 -5.14
CA LEU A 35 -5.54 9.39 -5.00
C LEU A 35 -4.46 10.41 -4.68
N PHE A 36 -4.43 11.54 -5.42
CA PHE A 36 -3.48 12.62 -5.19
C PHE A 36 -3.54 13.14 -3.76
N HIS A 37 -4.74 13.44 -3.25
CA HIS A 37 -4.92 13.90 -1.86
C HIS A 37 -4.39 12.90 -0.83
N THR A 38 -4.61 11.61 -1.08
CA THR A 38 -4.14 10.54 -0.20
C THR A 38 -2.63 10.43 -0.22
N VAL A 39 -2.03 10.39 -1.42
CA VAL A 39 -0.57 10.30 -1.61
C VAL A 39 0.12 11.53 -1.05
N LEU A 40 -0.42 12.74 -1.30
CA LEU A 40 0.14 14.01 -0.79
C LEU A 40 0.24 14.03 0.74
N LYS A 41 -0.77 13.49 1.44
CA LYS A 41 -0.72 13.36 2.91
C LYS A 41 0.42 12.45 3.38
N MET A 42 0.80 11.46 2.57
CA MET A 42 1.89 10.55 2.89
C MET A 42 3.26 11.17 2.61
N VAL A 43 3.49 11.63 1.37
CA VAL A 43 4.83 12.09 0.94
C VAL A 43 5.10 13.56 1.27
N LYS A 44 4.06 14.37 1.53
CA LYS A 44 4.14 15.79 1.88
C LYS A 44 4.88 16.66 0.84
N SER A 45 4.89 16.22 -0.41
CA SER A 45 5.50 16.89 -1.55
C SER A 45 4.55 16.81 -2.75
N ASN A 46 4.16 17.96 -3.30
CA ASN A 46 3.27 18.01 -4.48
C ASN A 46 3.90 17.32 -5.69
N THR A 47 5.16 17.64 -5.99
CA THR A 47 5.89 17.04 -7.12
C THR A 47 5.95 15.52 -7.01
N GLU A 48 6.31 15.02 -5.85
CA GLU A 48 6.42 13.58 -5.62
C GLU A 48 5.04 12.89 -5.66
N ALA A 49 4.00 13.55 -5.14
CA ALA A 49 2.63 13.04 -5.27
C ALA A 49 2.18 12.97 -6.73
N GLU A 50 2.46 13.99 -7.54
CA GLU A 50 2.18 14.00 -8.97
C GLU A 50 2.89 12.85 -9.71
N GLU A 51 4.18 12.65 -9.46
CA GLU A 51 4.95 11.54 -10.04
C GLU A 51 4.36 10.17 -9.67
N ILE A 52 3.99 9.97 -8.42
CA ILE A 52 3.37 8.73 -7.95
C ILE A 52 2.02 8.49 -8.62
N ILE A 53 1.21 9.53 -8.78
CA ILE A 53 -0.08 9.40 -9.45
C ILE A 53 0.09 9.06 -10.93
N GLN A 54 1.02 9.74 -11.62
CA GLN A 54 1.34 9.42 -13.02
C GLN A 54 1.79 7.97 -13.18
N GLU A 55 2.69 7.50 -12.32
CA GLU A 55 3.17 6.10 -12.32
C GLU A 55 2.03 5.11 -12.00
N THR A 56 1.10 5.47 -11.09
CA THR A 56 -0.07 4.63 -10.75
C THR A 56 -0.93 4.40 -11.99
N PHE A 57 -1.26 5.46 -12.72
CA PHE A 57 -2.10 5.36 -13.92
C PHE A 57 -1.35 4.75 -15.11
N LEU A 58 -0.03 4.95 -15.21
CA LEU A 58 0.80 4.24 -16.17
C LEU A 58 0.76 2.73 -15.93
N ARG A 59 0.89 2.29 -14.67
CA ARG A 59 0.79 0.86 -14.32
C ARG A 59 -0.59 0.28 -14.63
N LEU A 60 -1.66 1.03 -14.39
CA LEU A 60 -3.01 0.63 -14.80
C LEU A 60 -3.06 0.33 -16.30
N TRP A 61 -2.52 1.22 -17.12
CA TRP A 61 -2.50 1.04 -18.57
C TRP A 61 -1.61 -0.13 -19.01
N LEU A 62 -0.41 -0.23 -18.47
CA LEU A 62 0.52 -1.31 -18.80
C LEU A 62 -0.01 -2.70 -18.41
N ARG A 63 -0.72 -2.78 -17.28
CA ARG A 63 -1.32 -4.03 -16.78
C ARG A 63 -2.78 -4.22 -17.19
N ARG A 64 -3.28 -3.47 -18.17
CA ARG A 64 -4.71 -3.46 -18.53
C ARG A 64 -5.30 -4.84 -18.81
N HIS A 65 -4.51 -5.78 -19.32
CA HIS A 65 -4.99 -7.13 -19.64
C HIS A 65 -5.38 -7.95 -18.39
N THR A 66 -4.89 -7.60 -17.21
CA THR A 66 -5.22 -8.27 -15.94
C THR A 66 -6.38 -7.58 -15.18
N LEU A 67 -6.86 -6.44 -15.67
CA LEU A 67 -7.92 -5.66 -15.00
C LEU A 67 -9.25 -6.41 -14.84
N PRO A 68 -9.68 -7.29 -15.77
CA PRO A 68 -10.93 -8.06 -15.59
C PRO A 68 -10.91 -8.98 -14.37
N GLU A 69 -9.72 -9.34 -13.84
CA GLU A 69 -9.56 -10.17 -12.65
C GLU A 69 -9.67 -9.37 -11.34
N ILE A 70 -9.71 -8.04 -11.45
CA ILE A 70 -9.75 -7.14 -10.29
C ILE A 70 -11.17 -7.02 -9.76
N GLU A 71 -11.42 -7.55 -8.58
CA GLU A 71 -12.73 -7.48 -7.92
C GLU A 71 -13.06 -6.09 -7.35
N ASN A 72 -12.03 -5.30 -7.00
CA ASN A 72 -12.19 -3.96 -6.44
C ASN A 72 -11.24 -2.97 -7.11
N PRO A 73 -11.71 -2.28 -8.18
CA PRO A 73 -10.90 -1.32 -8.94
C PRO A 73 -10.30 -0.20 -8.10
N MET A 74 -11.11 0.39 -7.22
CA MET A 74 -10.69 1.48 -6.35
C MET A 74 -9.58 1.02 -5.40
N GLY A 75 -9.82 -0.08 -4.67
CA GLY A 75 -8.85 -0.65 -3.74
C GLY A 75 -7.53 -1.00 -4.43
N TRP A 76 -7.59 -1.53 -5.65
CA TRP A 76 -6.41 -1.85 -6.44
C TRP A 76 -5.59 -0.61 -6.81
N LEU A 77 -6.25 0.47 -7.26
CA LEU A 77 -5.58 1.74 -7.54
C LEU A 77 -4.93 2.35 -6.29
N TYR A 78 -5.66 2.36 -5.17
CA TYR A 78 -5.11 2.83 -3.89
C TYR A 78 -3.91 1.99 -3.45
N THR A 79 -3.92 0.69 -3.67
CA THR A 79 -2.80 -0.20 -3.35
C THR A 79 -1.56 0.18 -4.14
N ILE A 80 -1.67 0.37 -5.46
CA ILE A 80 -0.53 0.77 -6.29
C ILE A 80 0.03 2.12 -5.83
N ALA A 81 -0.84 3.13 -5.68
CA ALA A 81 -0.43 4.47 -5.28
C ALA A 81 0.26 4.47 -3.90
N SER A 82 -0.28 3.74 -2.93
CA SER A 82 0.28 3.63 -1.59
C SER A 82 1.62 2.93 -1.56
N ASN A 83 1.79 1.88 -2.37
CA ASN A 83 3.07 1.18 -2.47
C ASN A 83 4.16 2.08 -3.03
N LEU A 84 3.84 2.83 -4.09
CA LEU A 84 4.76 3.80 -4.66
C LEU A 84 5.12 4.89 -3.64
N ALA A 85 4.15 5.39 -2.88
CA ALA A 85 4.40 6.38 -1.84
C ALA A 85 5.30 5.83 -0.72
N LEU A 86 5.08 4.60 -0.27
CA LEU A 86 5.93 3.95 0.73
C LEU A 86 7.34 3.73 0.22
N ASP A 87 7.50 3.32 -1.03
CA ASP A 87 8.83 3.14 -1.64
C ASP A 87 9.58 4.47 -1.77
N ALA A 88 8.88 5.55 -2.13
CA ALA A 88 9.43 6.90 -2.14
C ALA A 88 9.91 7.34 -0.74
N LEU A 89 9.08 7.14 0.30
CA LEU A 89 9.44 7.45 1.69
C LEU A 89 10.64 6.62 2.17
N ARG A 90 10.71 5.33 1.82
CA ARG A 90 11.87 4.49 2.13
C ARG A 90 13.15 4.98 1.46
N LYS A 91 13.06 5.39 0.19
CA LYS A 91 14.18 5.97 -0.56
C LYS A 91 14.66 7.26 0.08
N GLN A 92 13.73 8.15 0.44
CA GLN A 92 14.06 9.40 1.15
C GLN A 92 14.75 9.14 2.51
N ALA A 93 14.24 8.19 3.29
CA ALA A 93 14.83 7.84 4.58
C ALA A 93 16.28 7.33 4.42
N LYS A 94 16.53 6.43 3.45
CA LYS A 94 17.88 5.94 3.13
C LYS A 94 18.82 7.06 2.67
N GLU A 95 18.32 7.99 1.86
CA GLU A 95 19.15 9.11 1.38
C GLU A 95 19.51 10.08 2.52
N ARG A 96 18.56 10.38 3.41
CA ARG A 96 18.82 11.17 4.61
C ARG A 96 19.87 10.51 5.52
N GLU A 97 19.80 9.20 5.69
CA GLU A 97 20.76 8.45 6.49
C GLU A 97 22.16 8.48 5.86
N ARG A 98 22.25 8.31 4.53
CA ARG A 98 23.52 8.46 3.80
C ARG A 98 24.12 9.86 3.95
N LEU A 99 23.30 10.90 3.81
CA LEU A 99 23.72 12.28 4.01
C LEU A 99 24.18 12.53 5.46
N LYS A 100 23.50 11.99 6.46
CA LYS A 100 23.92 12.06 7.87
C LYS A 100 25.32 11.44 8.06
N ILE A 101 25.54 10.24 7.53
CA ILE A 101 26.84 9.55 7.60
C ILE A 101 27.95 10.38 6.93
N MET A 102 27.66 10.98 5.77
CA MET A 102 28.61 11.84 5.07
C MET A 102 28.90 13.17 5.83
N LEU A 103 27.91 13.72 6.54
CA LEU A 103 28.03 14.96 7.30
C LEU A 103 28.57 14.73 8.71
N SER A 104 28.35 13.56 9.32
CA SER A 104 28.90 13.22 10.63
C SER A 104 30.43 13.06 10.62
N SER A 105 31.04 12.92 9.44
CA SER A 105 32.49 13.10 9.27
C SER A 105 32.93 14.58 9.30
N ARG A 106 32.02 15.53 9.41
CA ARG A 106 32.23 16.97 9.59
C ARG A 106 31.24 17.46 10.64
N ASN A 107 31.69 17.53 11.90
CA ASN A 107 30.98 18.09 13.05
C ASN A 107 29.82 19.02 12.68
N SER A 108 28.57 18.61 12.96
CA SER A 108 27.47 19.55 13.20
C SER A 108 26.29 18.86 13.87
N ASP A 109 25.98 19.32 15.08
CA ASP A 109 24.72 19.10 15.79
C ASP A 109 23.57 19.74 15.01
N LEU A 110 22.83 18.95 14.24
CA LEU A 110 21.54 19.36 13.70
C LEU A 110 20.45 18.53 14.38
N PRO A 111 19.39 19.15 14.89
CA PRO A 111 18.29 18.44 15.54
C PRO A 111 17.64 17.48 14.56
N GLU A 112 17.43 16.24 15.01
CA GLU A 112 16.73 15.22 14.23
C GLU A 112 15.28 15.62 13.96
N PRO A 113 14.77 15.48 12.73
CA PRO A 113 13.34 15.60 12.53
C PRO A 113 12.64 14.40 13.15
N ASP A 114 11.66 14.64 14.01
CA ASP A 114 10.79 13.66 14.68
C ASP A 114 10.17 12.57 13.77
N ILE A 115 10.14 12.81 12.45
CA ILE A 115 9.55 11.92 11.44
C ILE A 115 10.33 10.61 11.27
N ALA A 116 11.66 10.63 11.43
CA ALA A 116 12.48 9.41 11.31
C ALA A 116 12.30 8.50 12.54
N LEU A 117 12.13 9.09 13.71
CA LEU A 117 11.84 8.38 14.96
C LEU A 117 10.45 7.74 14.91
N TYR A 118 9.44 8.49 14.45
CA TYR A 118 8.07 7.99 14.25
C TYR A 118 8.01 6.79 13.28
N GLY A 119 8.72 6.85 12.15
CA GLY A 119 8.78 5.76 11.20
C GLY A 119 9.41 4.48 11.78
N LYS A 120 10.41 4.63 12.64
CA LYS A 120 11.08 3.51 13.32
C LYS A 120 10.15 2.87 14.36
N GLU A 121 9.51 3.67 15.20
CA GLU A 121 8.57 3.20 16.23
C GLU A 121 7.38 2.47 15.61
N VAL A 122 6.79 3.01 14.55
CA VAL A 122 5.70 2.36 13.80
C VAL A 122 6.14 1.03 13.20
N ASN A 123 7.34 0.98 12.61
CA ASN A 123 7.85 -0.27 12.06
C ASN A 123 8.14 -1.32 13.15
N GLU A 124 8.70 -0.91 14.29
CA GLU A 124 8.92 -1.81 15.43
C GLU A 124 7.60 -2.33 16.00
N LEU A 125 6.57 -1.48 16.10
CA LEU A 125 5.25 -1.86 16.54
C LEU A 125 4.60 -2.86 15.56
N LEU A 126 4.72 -2.62 14.26
CA LEU A 126 4.26 -3.52 13.21
C LEU A 126 4.97 -4.89 13.29
N GLN A 127 6.29 -4.90 13.46
CA GLN A 127 7.06 -6.14 13.60
C GLN A 127 6.66 -6.93 14.86
N ARG A 128 6.36 -6.23 15.97
CA ARG A 128 5.83 -6.87 17.18
C ARG A 128 4.47 -7.49 16.93
N ALA A 129 3.55 -6.77 16.28
CA ALA A 129 2.25 -7.28 15.91
C ALA A 129 2.33 -8.55 15.03
N ILE A 130 3.21 -8.54 14.01
CA ILE A 130 3.43 -9.70 13.13
C ILE A 130 3.95 -10.91 13.92
N LYS A 131 4.87 -10.69 14.87
CA LYS A 131 5.40 -11.77 15.72
C LYS A 131 4.33 -12.39 16.63
N GLN A 132 3.26 -11.65 16.96
CA GLN A 132 2.14 -12.14 17.77
C GLN A 132 1.07 -12.87 16.96
N LEU A 133 1.15 -12.84 15.62
CA LEU A 133 0.23 -13.62 14.79
C LEU A 133 0.37 -15.13 15.07
N PRO A 134 -0.74 -15.88 15.08
CA PRO A 134 -0.69 -17.35 15.08
C PRO A 134 0.20 -17.87 13.94
N PRO A 135 0.97 -18.97 14.14
CA PRO A 135 1.99 -19.43 13.18
C PRO A 135 1.49 -19.59 11.75
N SER A 136 0.30 -20.16 11.55
CA SER A 136 -0.30 -20.36 10.23
C SER A 136 -0.60 -19.01 9.53
N ARG A 137 -1.18 -18.04 10.26
CA ARG A 137 -1.47 -16.71 9.74
C ARG A 137 -0.20 -15.94 9.41
N ARG A 138 0.80 -16.06 10.29
CA ARG A 138 2.10 -15.41 10.06
C ARG A 138 2.74 -15.93 8.79
N LYS A 139 2.75 -17.25 8.56
CA LYS A 139 3.33 -17.86 7.37
C LYS A 139 2.65 -17.37 6.08
N VAL A 140 1.31 -17.37 6.05
CA VAL A 140 0.54 -16.83 4.92
C VAL A 140 0.84 -15.36 4.70
N PHE A 141 0.92 -14.57 5.77
CA PHE A 141 1.23 -13.15 5.72
C PHE A 141 2.65 -12.89 5.19
N GLU A 142 3.65 -13.65 5.65
CA GLU A 142 5.05 -13.53 5.22
C GLU A 142 5.20 -13.89 3.73
N LEU A 143 4.59 -14.98 3.26
CA LEU A 143 4.61 -15.37 1.85
C LEU A 143 3.99 -14.30 0.95
N SER A 144 2.88 -13.73 1.36
CA SER A 144 2.24 -12.64 0.62
C SER A 144 3.08 -11.37 0.61
N ARG A 145 3.69 -11.01 1.77
CA ARG A 145 4.38 -9.74 1.92
C ARG A 145 5.83 -9.76 1.49
N ASN A 146 6.60 -10.74 1.96
CA ASN A 146 8.06 -10.76 1.76
C ASN A 146 8.42 -11.36 0.42
N GLU A 147 7.65 -12.35 -0.03
CA GLU A 147 7.89 -13.08 -1.26
C GLU A 147 6.98 -12.60 -2.41
N GLY A 148 5.97 -11.77 -2.11
CA GLY A 148 5.07 -11.20 -3.13
C GLY A 148 4.20 -12.24 -3.85
N LEU A 149 4.01 -13.41 -3.24
CA LEU A 149 3.26 -14.51 -3.84
C LEU A 149 1.76 -14.16 -3.97
N SER A 150 1.15 -14.59 -5.06
CA SER A 150 -0.30 -14.49 -5.24
C SER A 150 -1.05 -15.42 -4.28
N ARG A 151 -2.35 -15.18 -4.06
CA ARG A 151 -3.19 -16.07 -3.23
C ARG A 151 -3.16 -17.50 -3.73
N ARG A 152 -3.14 -17.70 -5.04
CA ARG A 152 -3.05 -18.99 -5.69
C ARG A 152 -1.73 -19.68 -5.38
N ASP A 153 -0.60 -18.98 -5.55
CA ASP A 153 0.73 -19.54 -5.29
C ASP A 153 0.89 -19.91 -3.80
N ILE A 154 0.37 -19.07 -2.89
CA ILE A 154 0.35 -19.36 -1.45
C ILE A 154 -0.50 -20.60 -1.15
N ALA A 155 -1.68 -20.72 -1.77
CA ALA A 155 -2.56 -21.85 -1.63
C ALA A 155 -1.90 -23.16 -2.08
N GLU A 156 -1.22 -23.14 -3.22
CA GLU A 156 -0.44 -24.25 -3.75
C GLU A 156 0.76 -24.59 -2.83
N THR A 157 1.52 -23.58 -2.39
CA THR A 157 2.69 -23.76 -1.52
C THR A 157 2.34 -24.36 -0.15
N LEU A 158 1.21 -23.93 0.43
CA LEU A 158 0.79 -24.38 1.76
C LEU A 158 -0.24 -25.52 1.74
N HIS A 159 -0.62 -26.01 0.56
CA HIS A 159 -1.64 -27.05 0.36
C HIS A 159 -2.98 -26.73 1.05
N ILE A 160 -3.44 -25.47 0.92
CA ILE A 160 -4.72 -24.97 1.44
C ILE A 160 -5.52 -24.32 0.31
N SER A 161 -6.81 -24.05 0.54
CA SER A 161 -7.63 -23.37 -0.47
C SER A 161 -7.30 -21.87 -0.56
N GLU A 162 -7.50 -21.24 -1.71
CA GLU A 162 -7.38 -19.78 -1.88
C GLU A 162 -8.33 -19.01 -0.95
N SER A 163 -9.51 -19.57 -0.67
CA SER A 163 -10.44 -19.00 0.30
C SER A 163 -9.86 -19.02 1.71
N THR A 164 -9.12 -20.08 2.07
CA THR A 164 -8.41 -20.16 3.35
C THR A 164 -7.29 -19.11 3.42
N VAL A 165 -6.51 -18.93 2.35
CA VAL A 165 -5.49 -17.89 2.26
C VAL A 165 -6.13 -16.50 2.45
N LYS A 166 -7.22 -16.20 1.73
CA LYS A 166 -7.98 -14.95 1.87
C LYS A 166 -8.40 -14.70 3.32
N ASN A 167 -9.01 -15.70 3.97
CA ASN A 167 -9.48 -15.60 5.35
C ASN A 167 -8.31 -15.42 6.34
N GLN A 168 -7.20 -16.10 6.13
CA GLN A 168 -5.99 -15.98 6.95
C GLN A 168 -5.38 -14.57 6.83
N LEU A 169 -5.27 -14.03 5.62
CA LEU A 169 -4.79 -12.67 5.38
C LEU A 169 -5.71 -11.63 6.04
N THR A 170 -7.03 -11.74 5.81
CA THR A 170 -8.03 -10.86 6.45
C THR A 170 -7.89 -10.86 7.97
N SER A 171 -7.83 -12.05 8.56
CA SER A 171 -7.71 -12.17 10.02
C SER A 171 -6.35 -11.67 10.55
N ALA A 172 -5.26 -11.84 9.77
CA ALA A 172 -3.95 -11.28 10.12
C ALA A 172 -3.99 -9.76 10.19
N LEU A 173 -4.64 -9.12 9.22
CA LEU A 173 -4.76 -7.68 9.13
C LEU A 173 -5.58 -7.08 10.27
N HIS A 174 -6.74 -7.68 10.56
CA HIS A 174 -7.55 -7.25 11.72
C HIS A 174 -6.76 -7.38 13.03
N PHE A 175 -6.05 -8.49 13.21
CA PHE A 175 -5.20 -8.66 14.39
C PHE A 175 -4.11 -7.59 14.51
N ILE A 176 -3.40 -7.31 13.41
CA ILE A 176 -2.36 -6.28 13.37
C ILE A 176 -2.96 -4.91 13.68
N GLN A 177 -4.13 -4.60 13.11
CA GLN A 177 -4.86 -3.36 13.38
C GLN A 177 -5.20 -3.20 14.86
N ASP A 178 -5.83 -4.23 15.44
CA ASP A 178 -6.23 -4.22 16.84
C ASP A 178 -5.02 -4.09 17.77
N TYR A 179 -3.92 -4.78 17.43
CA TYR A 179 -2.68 -4.71 18.19
C TYR A 179 -2.08 -3.30 18.18
N ILE A 180 -1.98 -2.68 16.99
CA ILE A 180 -1.45 -1.32 16.84
C ILE A 180 -2.34 -0.30 17.57
N GLN A 181 -3.66 -0.46 17.53
CA GLN A 181 -4.58 0.42 18.26
C GLN A 181 -4.45 0.28 19.79
N LYS A 182 -4.21 -0.92 20.29
CA LYS A 182 -4.10 -1.20 21.73
C LYS A 182 -2.75 -0.79 22.32
N GLU A 183 -1.67 -1.08 21.60
CA GLU A 183 -0.30 -0.85 22.08
C GLU A 183 0.24 0.55 21.70
N GLY A 184 -0.37 1.17 20.69
CA GLY A 184 0.06 2.45 20.17
C GLY A 184 -0.67 3.60 20.86
N ALA A 185 0.00 4.32 21.76
CA ALA A 185 -0.34 5.72 22.06
C ALA A 185 -0.18 6.64 20.83
N ILE A 186 0.10 6.07 19.67
CA ILE A 186 0.25 6.72 18.38
C ILE A 186 -1.13 6.71 17.74
N THR A 187 -1.78 7.86 17.71
CA THR A 187 -2.88 8.13 16.78
C THR A 187 -2.33 8.10 15.35
N LEU A 188 -2.02 6.88 14.87
CA LEU A 188 -1.83 6.70 13.44
C LEU A 188 -3.10 7.22 12.78
N PRO A 189 -2.99 8.16 11.84
CA PRO A 189 -4.17 8.55 11.09
C PRO A 189 -4.80 7.27 10.55
N VAL A 190 -6.08 7.08 10.79
CA VAL A 190 -6.87 5.92 10.32
C VAL A 190 -6.61 5.64 8.84
N THR A 191 -6.26 6.68 8.07
CA THR A 191 -5.83 6.59 6.68
C THR A 191 -4.53 5.80 6.47
N LEU A 192 -3.53 5.93 7.35
CA LEU A 192 -2.27 5.16 7.23
C LEU A 192 -2.50 3.69 7.60
N LEU A 193 -3.35 3.46 8.60
CA LEU A 193 -3.76 2.12 9.00
C LEU A 193 -4.62 1.46 7.90
N LEU A 194 -5.57 2.19 7.31
CA LEU A 194 -6.36 1.75 6.17
C LEU A 194 -5.51 1.52 4.92
N LEU A 195 -4.44 2.30 4.73
CA LEU A 195 -3.50 2.12 3.63
C LEU A 195 -2.62 0.87 3.83
N LEU A 196 -2.17 0.61 5.04
CA LEU A 196 -1.52 -0.65 5.40
C LEU A 196 -2.49 -1.83 5.22
N LEU A 197 -3.75 -1.67 5.59
CA LEU A 197 -4.80 -2.68 5.45
C LEU A 197 -5.19 -2.91 3.99
N ASN A 198 -5.38 -1.86 3.18
CA ASN A 198 -5.68 -1.99 1.75
C ASN A 198 -4.53 -2.63 0.96
N PHE A 199 -3.28 -2.39 1.36
CA PHE A 199 -2.11 -3.07 0.81
C PHE A 199 -2.23 -4.60 0.86
N PHE A 200 -2.92 -5.12 1.88
CA PHE A 200 -3.06 -6.55 2.11
C PHE A 200 -4.34 -7.16 1.55
N TYR A 201 -5.36 -6.33 1.27
CA TYR A 201 -6.67 -6.84 0.87
C TYR A 201 -6.79 -7.10 -0.63
N PHE A 202 -5.93 -6.48 -1.46
CA PHE A 202 -6.09 -6.42 -2.92
C PHE A 202 -4.81 -6.69 -3.72
N GLY A 203 -3.78 -7.24 -3.11
CA GLY A 203 -2.60 -7.77 -3.78
C GLY A 203 -2.78 -9.21 -4.25
#